data_1e3e13d5bcb594abe6bf194e6dc8f66c
#
_entry.id   1e3e13d5bcb594abe6bf194e6dc8f66c
#
_cell.length_a   1.000
_cell.length_b   1.000
_cell.length_c   1.000
_cell.angle_alpha   90.00
_cell.angle_beta   90.00
_cell.angle_gamma   90.00
#
_symmetry.space_group_name_H-M   'P 1'
#
loop_
_entity.id
_entity.type
_entity.pdbx_description
1 polymer ?
#
loop_
_entity_poly.entity_id
_entity_poly.type
_entity_poly.pdbx_seq_one_letter_code
_entity_poly.pdbx_strand_id
1 'polypeptide(L)'
;YVVMLLQLLLTVPLLFSIFPQTKSLAYTLFSYIWNPIKVILNGIADYIPNLFTIFVICYAVKYLVRLVRYLANEVQAERLKINGFYPDWAIPTYHIVRFLLYAFMIAMIYPYLPGSKSGVFQGISVFVGLIVSLGSSTVIGNIIAGLVITYMRPFKLGDRIKLNDTTG
;
A
#
# COMPACT_ATOMS: atom_id res chain seq x y z
N TYR A 1 -16.36 -33.02 -14.55
CA TYR A 1 -16.32 -32.34 -15.86
C TYR A 1 -14.95 -31.68 -16.09
N VAL A 2 -14.40 -30.90 -15.15
CA VAL A 2 -13.10 -30.21 -15.32
C VAL A 2 -11.95 -31.23 -15.51
N VAL A 3 -11.93 -32.30 -14.71
CA VAL A 3 -10.91 -33.36 -14.79
C VAL A 3 -10.99 -34.10 -16.14
N MET A 4 -12.22 -34.42 -16.61
CA MET A 4 -12.43 -35.03 -17.91
C MET A 4 -11.95 -34.13 -19.05
N LEU A 5 -12.22 -32.83 -18.97
CA LEU A 5 -11.79 -31.84 -19.97
C LEU A 5 -10.27 -31.73 -20.01
N LEU A 6 -9.62 -31.71 -18.85
CA LEU A 6 -8.17 -31.67 -18.67
C LEU A 6 -7.51 -32.95 -19.19
N GLN A 7 -8.11 -34.10 -18.95
CA GLN A 7 -7.64 -35.38 -19.44
C GLN A 7 -7.76 -35.48 -20.96
N LEU A 8 -8.88 -35.00 -21.55
CA LEU A 8 -9.09 -34.95 -22.99
C LEU A 8 -8.09 -33.99 -23.65
N LEU A 9 -7.81 -32.86 -23.03
CA LEU A 9 -6.90 -31.82 -23.49
C LEU A 9 -5.43 -32.26 -23.51
N LEU A 10 -5.07 -33.23 -22.64
CA LEU A 10 -3.74 -33.85 -22.60
C LEU A 10 -3.65 -35.09 -23.50
N THR A 11 -4.72 -35.92 -23.62
CA THR A 11 -4.68 -37.16 -24.39
C THR A 11 -4.77 -36.94 -25.88
N VAL A 12 -5.51 -35.91 -26.34
CA VAL A 12 -5.66 -35.62 -27.78
C VAL A 12 -4.30 -35.30 -28.43
N PRO A 13 -3.47 -34.37 -27.92
CA PRO A 13 -2.15 -34.12 -28.50
C PRO A 13 -1.22 -35.33 -28.47
N LEU A 14 -1.31 -36.17 -27.46
CA LEU A 14 -0.50 -37.39 -27.36
C LEU A 14 -0.87 -38.40 -28.42
N LEU A 15 -2.17 -38.60 -28.71
CA LEU A 15 -2.65 -39.47 -29.79
C LEU A 15 -2.17 -38.97 -31.15
N PHE A 16 -2.23 -37.65 -31.41
CA PHE A 16 -1.75 -37.06 -32.67
C PHE A 16 -0.22 -37.10 -32.82
N SER A 17 0.52 -37.25 -31.72
CA SER A 17 1.99 -37.33 -31.74
C SER A 17 2.51 -38.69 -32.28
N ILE A 18 1.64 -39.73 -32.28
CA ILE A 18 2.01 -41.08 -32.73
C ILE A 18 2.12 -41.17 -34.28
N PHE A 19 1.36 -40.37 -34.99
CA PHE A 19 1.39 -40.41 -36.47
C PHE A 19 2.29 -39.34 -37.04
N PRO A 20 3.27 -39.68 -37.92
CA PRO A 20 4.21 -38.70 -38.52
C PRO A 20 3.55 -37.53 -39.22
N GLN A 21 2.40 -37.75 -39.83
CA GLN A 21 1.66 -36.75 -40.63
C GLN A 21 0.91 -35.73 -39.77
N THR A 22 0.61 -36.06 -38.48
CA THR A 22 -0.15 -35.22 -37.56
C THR A 22 0.71 -34.62 -36.44
N LYS A 23 2.03 -34.89 -36.48
CA LYS A 23 2.98 -34.33 -35.50
C LYS A 23 2.93 -32.81 -35.39
N SER A 24 2.81 -32.12 -36.53
CA SER A 24 2.72 -30.64 -36.53
C SER A 24 1.47 -30.15 -35.81
N LEU A 25 0.34 -30.81 -35.97
CA LEU A 25 -0.91 -30.51 -35.26
C LEU A 25 -0.78 -30.80 -33.75
N ALA A 26 -0.13 -31.90 -33.39
CA ALA A 26 0.13 -32.23 -31.99
C ALA A 26 0.99 -31.16 -31.30
N TYR A 27 2.06 -30.69 -31.94
CA TYR A 27 2.89 -29.61 -31.41
C TYR A 27 2.13 -28.28 -31.28
N THR A 28 1.30 -27.96 -32.27
CA THR A 28 0.47 -26.76 -32.26
C THR A 28 -0.55 -26.82 -31.09
N LEU A 29 -1.27 -27.93 -30.94
CA LEU A 29 -2.22 -28.12 -29.85
C LEU A 29 -1.51 -28.07 -28.47
N PHE A 30 -0.36 -28.73 -28.34
CA PHE A 30 0.41 -28.69 -27.14
C PHE A 30 0.93 -27.29 -26.81
N SER A 31 1.33 -26.51 -27.84
CA SER A 31 1.79 -25.13 -27.66
C SER A 31 0.67 -24.20 -27.17
N TYR A 32 -0.58 -24.40 -27.58
CA TYR A 32 -1.73 -23.64 -27.10
C TYR A 32 -1.98 -23.83 -25.60
N ILE A 33 -1.59 -24.99 -25.05
CA ILE A 33 -1.70 -25.25 -23.61
C ILE A 33 -0.44 -24.77 -22.88
N TRP A 34 0.73 -25.08 -23.43
CA TRP A 34 2.01 -24.86 -22.77
C TRP A 34 2.43 -23.38 -22.78
N ASN A 35 2.12 -22.63 -23.84
CA ASN A 35 2.48 -21.23 -23.92
C ASN A 35 1.80 -20.36 -22.84
N PRO A 36 0.48 -20.46 -22.60
CA PRO A 36 -0.16 -19.74 -21.50
C PRO A 36 0.45 -20.09 -20.13
N ILE A 37 0.74 -21.37 -19.89
CA ILE A 37 1.38 -21.81 -18.64
C ILE A 37 2.77 -21.18 -18.48
N LYS A 38 3.59 -21.20 -19.54
CA LYS A 38 4.91 -20.53 -19.53
C LYS A 38 4.80 -19.03 -19.29
N VAL A 39 3.84 -18.36 -19.94
CA VAL A 39 3.62 -16.93 -19.76
C VAL A 39 3.27 -16.61 -18.29
N ILE A 40 2.40 -17.41 -17.69
CA ILE A 40 2.03 -17.24 -16.26
C ILE A 40 3.24 -17.49 -15.36
N LEU A 41 3.96 -18.59 -15.55
CA LEU A 41 5.12 -18.94 -14.73
C LEU A 41 6.25 -17.90 -14.86
N ASN A 42 6.54 -17.47 -16.08
CA ASN A 42 7.53 -16.42 -16.32
C ASN A 42 7.07 -15.08 -15.72
N GLY A 43 5.78 -14.73 -15.89
CA GLY A 43 5.22 -13.52 -15.28
C GLY A 43 5.33 -13.51 -13.75
N ILE A 44 5.13 -14.66 -13.09
CA ILE A 44 5.36 -14.81 -11.65
C ILE A 44 6.84 -14.66 -11.31
N ALA A 45 7.72 -15.33 -12.07
CA ALA A 45 9.16 -15.25 -11.85
C ALA A 45 9.71 -13.83 -12.04
N ASP A 46 9.27 -13.15 -13.09
CA ASP A 46 9.63 -11.75 -13.39
C ASP A 46 9.12 -10.76 -12.34
N TYR A 47 8.06 -11.14 -11.60
CA TYR A 47 7.49 -10.31 -10.54
C TYR A 47 8.20 -10.47 -9.18
N ILE A 48 8.97 -11.54 -8.97
CA ILE A 48 9.70 -11.79 -7.72
C ILE A 48 10.57 -10.60 -7.29
N PRO A 49 11.37 -9.96 -8.16
CA PRO A 49 12.17 -8.80 -7.79
C PRO A 49 11.32 -7.62 -7.28
N ASN A 50 10.16 -7.40 -7.91
CA ASN A 50 9.23 -6.35 -7.48
C ASN A 50 8.63 -6.66 -6.09
N LEU A 51 8.24 -7.91 -5.84
CA LEU A 51 7.79 -8.36 -4.52
C LEU A 51 8.87 -8.14 -3.45
N PHE A 52 10.12 -8.48 -3.77
CA PHE A 52 11.24 -8.26 -2.86
C PHE A 52 11.41 -6.76 -2.55
N THR A 53 11.32 -5.89 -3.57
CA THR A 53 11.40 -4.44 -3.38
C THR A 53 10.25 -3.92 -2.51
N ILE A 54 9.02 -4.36 -2.75
CA ILE A 54 7.84 -4.03 -1.92
C ILE A 54 8.10 -4.46 -0.47
N PHE A 55 8.60 -5.68 -0.27
CA PHE A 55 8.90 -6.19 1.07
C PHE A 55 9.94 -5.33 1.79
N VAL A 56 11.03 -4.95 1.11
CA VAL A 56 12.08 -4.08 1.65
C VAL A 56 11.52 -2.71 2.04
N ILE A 57 10.69 -2.08 1.19
CA ILE A 57 10.04 -0.80 1.47
C ILE A 57 9.16 -0.92 2.72
N CYS A 58 8.28 -1.93 2.77
CA CYS A 58 7.39 -2.15 3.92
C CYS A 58 8.18 -2.36 5.22
N TYR A 59 9.26 -3.13 5.14
CA TYR A 59 10.12 -3.41 6.28
C TYR A 59 10.86 -2.17 6.76
N ALA A 60 11.43 -1.41 5.84
CA ALA A 60 12.11 -0.15 6.13
C ALA A 60 11.17 0.87 6.82
N VAL A 61 9.98 1.09 6.25
CA VAL A 61 8.98 2.00 6.83
C VAL A 61 8.50 1.51 8.20
N LYS A 62 8.28 0.21 8.37
CA LYS A 62 7.92 -0.37 9.68
C LYS A 62 8.95 -0.05 10.75
N TYR A 63 10.24 -0.17 10.45
CA TYR A 63 11.29 0.18 11.41
C TYR A 63 11.39 1.68 11.63
N LEU A 64 11.22 2.48 10.57
CA LEU A 64 11.21 3.94 10.68
C LEU A 64 10.07 4.42 11.60
N VAL A 65 8.86 3.87 11.42
CA VAL A 65 7.71 4.16 12.30
C VAL A 65 8.00 3.74 13.74
N ARG A 66 8.64 2.58 13.94
CA ARG A 66 9.04 2.13 15.29
C ARG A 66 10.06 3.06 15.93
N LEU A 67 11.04 3.53 15.16
CA LEU A 67 12.05 4.49 15.63
C LEU A 67 11.37 5.81 16.03
N VAL A 68 10.50 6.37 15.18
CA VAL A 68 9.78 7.60 15.50
C VAL A 68 8.91 7.44 16.74
N ARG A 69 8.25 6.30 16.90
CA ARG A 69 7.47 5.99 18.11
C ARG A 69 8.34 5.94 19.36
N TYR A 70 9.49 5.30 19.26
CA TYR A 70 10.44 5.24 20.37
C TYR A 70 10.89 6.64 20.77
N LEU A 71 11.33 7.46 19.83
CA LEU A 71 11.73 8.84 20.09
C LEU A 71 10.60 9.68 20.69
N ALA A 72 9.38 9.54 20.17
CA ALA A 72 8.22 10.24 20.71
C ALA A 72 7.93 9.87 22.17
N ASN A 73 8.03 8.59 22.51
CA ASN A 73 7.84 8.11 23.89
C ASN A 73 8.95 8.64 24.84
N GLU A 74 10.20 8.69 24.39
CA GLU A 74 11.31 9.23 25.19
C GLU A 74 11.17 10.74 25.44
N VAL A 75 10.68 11.48 24.42
CA VAL A 75 10.37 12.91 24.57
C VAL A 75 9.18 13.12 25.51
N GLN A 76 8.11 12.33 25.38
CA GLN A 76 6.95 12.40 26.27
C GLN A 76 7.32 12.08 27.73
N ALA A 77 8.22 11.12 27.93
CA ALA A 77 8.73 10.76 29.26
C ALA A 77 9.76 11.77 29.84
N GLU A 78 9.98 12.90 29.14
CA GLU A 78 10.97 13.95 29.51
C GLU A 78 12.42 13.44 29.61
N ARG A 79 12.70 12.23 29.15
CA ARG A 79 14.06 11.67 29.12
C ARG A 79 14.89 12.30 28.02
N LEU A 80 14.25 12.63 26.88
CA LEU A 80 14.85 13.35 25.76
C LEU A 80 14.26 14.77 25.73
N LYS A 81 15.06 15.76 26.07
CA LYS A 81 14.64 17.18 26.04
C LYS A 81 15.10 17.81 24.74
N ILE A 82 14.15 18.32 23.98
CA ILE A 82 14.38 19.07 22.75
C ILE A 82 14.01 20.53 23.01
N ASN A 83 14.98 21.43 22.87
CA ASN A 83 14.73 22.85 23.09
C ASN A 83 13.63 23.36 22.14
N GLY A 84 12.59 23.98 22.71
CA GLY A 84 11.46 24.50 21.95
C GLY A 84 10.36 23.48 21.58
N PHE A 85 10.49 22.22 22.02
CA PHE A 85 9.50 21.18 21.80
C PHE A 85 8.90 20.70 23.14
N TYR A 86 7.58 20.80 23.26
CA TYR A 86 6.88 20.39 24.47
C TYR A 86 6.60 18.87 24.48
N PRO A 87 6.72 18.19 25.63
CA PRO A 87 6.46 16.75 25.75
C PRO A 87 5.07 16.33 25.24
N ASP A 88 4.05 17.18 25.47
CA ASP A 88 2.67 16.93 25.05
C ASP A 88 2.50 16.88 23.51
N TRP A 89 3.43 17.46 22.75
CA TRP A 89 3.41 17.42 21.28
C TRP A 89 3.96 16.12 20.71
N ALA A 90 4.67 15.34 21.52
CA ALA A 90 5.39 14.16 21.03
C ALA A 90 4.45 13.13 20.41
N ILE A 91 3.35 12.80 21.05
CA ILE A 91 2.41 11.79 20.57
C ILE A 91 1.60 12.29 19.38
N PRO A 92 0.99 13.51 19.38
CA PRO A 92 0.35 14.04 18.17
C PRO A 92 1.28 14.09 16.97
N THR A 93 2.53 14.58 17.15
CA THR A 93 3.54 14.62 16.09
C THR A 93 3.85 13.21 15.56
N TYR A 94 4.00 12.21 16.45
CA TYR A 94 4.17 10.82 16.03
C TYR A 94 3.03 10.33 15.14
N HIS A 95 1.77 10.62 15.49
CA HIS A 95 0.63 10.19 14.67
C HIS A 95 0.65 10.82 13.28
N ILE A 96 1.01 12.11 13.17
CA ILE A 96 1.13 12.81 11.88
C ILE A 96 2.27 12.19 11.05
N VAL A 97 3.45 12.05 11.64
CA VAL A 97 4.62 11.47 10.95
C VAL A 97 4.35 10.04 10.51
N ARG A 98 3.70 9.24 11.36
CA ARG A 98 3.28 7.88 11.02
C ARG A 98 2.33 7.86 9.83
N PHE A 99 1.32 8.74 9.81
CA PHE A 99 0.39 8.85 8.68
C PHE A 99 1.13 9.20 7.39
N LEU A 100 2.01 10.20 7.42
CA LEU A 100 2.82 10.60 6.27
C LEU A 100 3.73 9.46 5.79
N LEU A 101 4.39 8.75 6.71
CA LEU A 101 5.25 7.61 6.35
C LEU A 101 4.47 6.50 5.64
N TYR A 102 3.25 6.18 6.08
CA TYR A 102 2.41 5.22 5.39
C TYR A 102 1.91 5.72 4.04
N ALA A 103 1.55 7.01 3.93
CA ALA A 103 1.16 7.61 2.66
C ALA A 103 2.32 7.56 1.64
N PHE A 104 3.54 7.92 2.05
CA PHE A 104 4.73 7.79 1.22
C PHE A 104 5.06 6.33 0.89
N MET A 105 4.88 5.40 1.82
CA MET A 105 5.06 3.97 1.56
C MET A 105 4.16 3.50 0.41
N ILE A 106 2.88 3.86 0.43
CA ILE A 106 1.93 3.50 -0.63
C ILE A 106 2.39 4.11 -1.97
N ALA A 107 2.79 5.38 -1.97
CA ALA A 107 3.29 6.05 -3.18
C ALA A 107 4.56 5.37 -3.73
N MET A 108 5.49 4.95 -2.86
CA MET A 108 6.70 4.23 -3.25
C MET A 108 6.42 2.81 -3.77
N ILE A 109 5.43 2.12 -3.24
CA ILE A 109 5.05 0.76 -3.65
C ILE A 109 4.33 0.78 -5.00
N TYR A 110 3.58 1.85 -5.29
CA TYR A 110 2.73 1.97 -6.48
C TYR A 110 3.40 1.51 -7.79
N PRO A 111 4.61 1.97 -8.18
CA PRO A 111 5.24 1.57 -9.44
C PRO A 111 5.61 0.08 -9.53
N TYR A 112 5.69 -0.61 -8.39
CA TYR A 112 6.02 -2.04 -8.31
C TYR A 112 4.79 -2.94 -8.33
N LEU A 113 3.57 -2.38 -8.33
CA LEU A 113 2.34 -3.17 -8.41
C LEU A 113 2.13 -3.70 -9.84
N PRO A 114 1.60 -4.94 -9.99
CA PRO A 114 1.30 -5.50 -11.29
C PRO A 114 0.24 -4.64 -11.99
N GLY A 115 0.51 -4.27 -13.24
CA GLY A 115 -0.40 -3.44 -14.03
C GLY A 115 -0.35 -1.93 -13.76
N SER A 116 0.47 -1.44 -12.81
CA SER A 116 0.58 -0.01 -12.47
C SER A 116 0.95 0.88 -13.67
N LYS A 117 1.67 0.32 -14.65
CA LYS A 117 2.06 1.01 -15.88
C LYS A 117 0.97 1.02 -16.96
N SER A 118 -0.16 0.30 -16.77
CA SER A 118 -1.26 0.31 -17.73
C SER A 118 -2.04 1.62 -17.65
N GLY A 119 -2.46 2.16 -18.80
CA GLY A 119 -3.26 3.38 -18.85
C GLY A 119 -4.59 3.27 -18.10
N VAL A 120 -5.19 2.06 -18.10
CA VAL A 120 -6.42 1.79 -17.33
C VAL A 120 -6.19 1.93 -15.84
N PHE A 121 -5.12 1.32 -15.32
CA PHE A 121 -4.79 1.41 -13.90
C PHE A 121 -4.47 2.85 -13.47
N GLN A 122 -3.74 3.60 -14.32
CA GLN A 122 -3.45 5.01 -14.08
C GLN A 122 -4.72 5.85 -14.08
N GLY A 123 -5.62 5.64 -15.03
CA GLY A 123 -6.91 6.34 -15.10
C GLY A 123 -7.78 6.09 -13.86
N ILE A 124 -7.90 4.84 -13.43
CA ILE A 124 -8.63 4.47 -12.20
C ILE A 124 -7.98 5.14 -10.98
N SER A 125 -6.65 5.13 -10.89
CA SER A 125 -5.93 5.73 -9.76
C SER A 125 -6.16 7.25 -9.66
N VAL A 126 -6.14 7.95 -10.79
CA VAL A 126 -6.46 9.40 -10.85
C VAL A 126 -7.90 9.64 -10.44
N PHE A 127 -8.85 8.84 -10.95
CA PHE A 127 -10.26 8.97 -10.61
C PHE A 127 -10.53 8.76 -9.11
N VAL A 128 -9.95 7.70 -8.53
CA VAL A 128 -10.05 7.44 -7.09
C VAL A 128 -9.41 8.59 -6.29
N GLY A 129 -8.25 9.09 -6.73
CA GLY A 129 -7.58 10.24 -6.12
C GLY A 129 -8.46 11.49 -6.10
N LEU A 130 -9.16 11.78 -7.19
CA LEU A 130 -10.10 12.90 -7.27
C LEU A 130 -11.28 12.74 -6.30
N ILE A 131 -11.90 11.53 -6.24
CA ILE A 131 -13.00 11.27 -5.32
C ILE A 131 -12.55 11.46 -3.87
N VAL A 132 -11.39 10.89 -3.51
CA VAL A 132 -10.81 11.04 -2.17
C VAL A 132 -10.50 12.50 -1.88
N SER A 133 -9.92 13.24 -2.82
CA SER A 133 -9.58 14.67 -2.66
C SER A 133 -10.83 15.50 -2.41
N LEU A 134 -11.87 15.34 -3.22
CA LEU A 134 -13.14 16.08 -3.08
C LEU A 134 -13.87 15.71 -1.78
N GLY A 135 -13.87 14.43 -1.40
CA GLY A 135 -14.52 13.95 -0.18
C GLY A 135 -13.77 14.30 1.11
N SER A 136 -12.46 14.58 1.04
CA SER A 136 -11.63 14.78 2.22
C SER A 136 -11.62 16.21 2.77
N SER A 137 -12.26 17.16 2.12
CA SER A 137 -12.19 18.59 2.51
C SER A 137 -12.55 18.84 3.97
N THR A 138 -13.66 18.28 4.46
CA THR A 138 -14.08 18.38 5.85
C THR A 138 -13.13 17.68 6.82
N VAL A 139 -12.61 16.52 6.43
CA VAL A 139 -11.66 15.74 7.24
C VAL A 139 -10.34 16.52 7.40
N ILE A 140 -9.84 17.09 6.32
CA ILE A 140 -8.63 17.92 6.32
C ILE A 140 -8.85 19.17 7.19
N GLY A 141 -10.00 19.83 7.08
CA GLY A 141 -10.34 20.97 7.95
C GLY A 141 -10.32 20.61 9.43
N ASN A 142 -10.91 19.49 9.81
CA ASN A 142 -10.90 19.00 11.19
C ASN A 142 -9.49 18.63 11.70
N ILE A 143 -8.68 18.02 10.83
CA ILE A 143 -7.27 17.73 11.16
C ILE A 143 -6.50 19.02 11.42
N ILE A 144 -6.63 20.02 10.54
CA ILE A 144 -5.96 21.32 10.70
C ILE A 144 -6.41 22.00 11.97
N ALA A 145 -7.72 22.03 12.26
CA ALA A 145 -8.24 22.60 13.50
C ALA A 145 -7.67 21.91 14.75
N GLY A 146 -7.62 20.57 14.74
CA GLY A 146 -7.01 19.78 15.82
C GLY A 146 -5.51 20.09 16.00
N LEU A 147 -4.78 20.24 14.89
CA LEU A 147 -3.36 20.63 14.92
C LEU A 147 -3.15 22.03 15.51
N VAL A 148 -3.96 23.00 15.09
CA VAL A 148 -3.92 24.37 15.62
C VAL A 148 -4.12 24.36 17.14
N ILE A 149 -5.16 23.69 17.64
CA ILE A 149 -5.42 23.56 19.07
C ILE A 149 -4.24 22.91 19.81
N THR A 150 -3.68 21.85 19.23
CA THR A 150 -2.57 21.10 19.86
C THR A 150 -1.28 21.92 19.94
N TYR A 151 -0.90 22.61 18.87
CA TYR A 151 0.39 23.29 18.79
C TYR A 151 0.34 24.75 19.26
N MET A 152 -0.76 25.48 19.06
CA MET A 152 -0.94 26.83 19.58
C MET A 152 -1.23 26.88 21.07
N ARG A 153 -1.73 25.77 21.66
CA ARG A 153 -2.03 25.64 23.08
C ARG A 153 -2.81 26.86 23.64
N PRO A 154 -3.94 27.24 23.04
CA PRO A 154 -4.71 28.39 23.49
C PRO A 154 -5.19 28.23 24.95
N PHE A 155 -5.29 26.97 25.42
CA PHE A 155 -5.62 26.62 26.82
C PHE A 155 -4.87 25.34 27.21
N LYS A 156 -4.64 25.17 28.54
CA LYS A 156 -4.00 23.98 29.12
C LYS A 156 -5.05 23.12 29.80
N LEU A 157 -4.72 21.84 30.00
CA LEU A 157 -5.51 20.96 30.86
C LEU A 157 -5.64 21.58 32.26
N GLY A 158 -6.88 21.81 32.69
CA GLY A 158 -7.20 22.46 33.95
C GLY A 158 -7.56 23.95 33.87
N ASP A 159 -7.44 24.59 32.70
CA ASP A 159 -7.87 25.95 32.52
C ASP A 159 -9.43 26.01 32.44
N ARG A 160 -10.02 26.97 33.14
CA ARG A 160 -11.44 27.25 33.00
C ARG A 160 -11.69 27.99 31.68
N ILE A 161 -12.44 27.37 30.81
CA ILE A 161 -12.82 27.97 29.49
C ILE A 161 -14.29 28.36 29.52
N LYS A 162 -14.59 29.57 29.06
CA LYS A 162 -15.94 30.02 28.83
C LYS A 162 -16.22 29.96 27.34
N LEU A 163 -17.12 29.06 26.92
CA LEU A 163 -17.60 28.95 25.55
C LEU A 163 -19.06 29.45 25.53
N ASN A 164 -19.29 30.60 24.93
CA ASN A 164 -20.59 31.30 24.98
C ASN A 164 -21.05 31.48 26.42
N ASP A 165 -22.12 30.81 26.84
CA ASP A 165 -22.72 30.91 28.18
C ASP A 165 -22.43 29.71 29.09
N THR A 166 -21.63 28.73 28.61
CA THR A 166 -21.23 27.55 29.39
C THR A 166 -19.77 27.67 29.84
N THR A 167 -19.53 27.44 31.14
CA THR A 167 -18.19 27.36 31.74
C THR A 167 -17.88 25.89 32.03
N GLY A 168 -16.73 25.40 31.59
CA GLY A 168 -16.22 24.07 31.90
C GLY A 168 -14.81 24.12 32.45
#